data_d8ea6206a072617234aa0c5cbc0ac913
#
_entry.id   d8ea6206a072617234aa0c5cbc0ac913
#
_cell.length_a   1.000
_cell.length_b   1.000
_cell.length_c   1.000
_cell.angle_alpha   90.00
_cell.angle_beta   90.00
_cell.angle_gamma   90.00
#
_symmetry.space_group_name_H-M   'P 1'
#
loop_
_entity.id
_entity.type
_entity.pdbx_description
1 polymer ?
#
loop_
_entity_poly.entity_id
_entity_poly.type
_entity_poly.pdbx_seq_one_letter_code
_entity_poly.pdbx_strand_id
1 'polypeptide(L)'
;MTDRPILYSFRRCPYAIRARLALLVSGTICEIREVQLSAKPAELIAASPKATVPVLVLPDGAVIAESLDIMRWALGRHDPDNWLSLEDSSLIGTNDGPFKHHLDRYKYPNRHASDPIEHRAAGFDILAGLEARLSSSINLCGDGMGFTDAAIFPFVRQFARTDWAWFDAQPLPHVKSWLHRNLTSPLFDQAMARLNPWRAGDAPVTFPAAGKA
;
A
#
# COMPACT_ATOMS: atom_id res chain seq x y z
N MET A 1 -24.87 0.34 -14.20
CA MET A 1 -23.40 0.10 -14.22
C MET A 1 -22.76 1.47 -14.02
N THR A 2 -21.80 1.60 -13.14
CA THR A 2 -21.11 2.88 -12.90
C THR A 2 -20.12 3.11 -14.04
N ASP A 3 -20.06 4.35 -14.57
CA ASP A 3 -19.07 4.73 -15.62
C ASP A 3 -17.62 4.80 -15.09
N ARG A 4 -17.41 4.50 -13.82
CA ARG A 4 -16.12 4.59 -13.14
C ARG A 4 -15.75 3.27 -12.49
N PRO A 5 -14.45 2.94 -12.39
CA PRO A 5 -14.01 1.80 -11.62
C PRO A 5 -14.46 1.88 -10.15
N ILE A 6 -14.65 0.72 -9.51
CA ILE A 6 -14.96 0.62 -8.08
C ILE A 6 -13.76 0.01 -7.37
N LEU A 7 -13.19 0.73 -6.41
CA LEU A 7 -12.09 0.27 -5.56
C LEU A 7 -12.60 -0.16 -4.18
N TYR A 8 -12.59 -1.46 -3.91
CA TYR A 8 -12.72 -1.95 -2.55
C TYR A 8 -11.39 -1.84 -1.82
N SER A 9 -11.39 -1.14 -0.70
CA SER A 9 -10.17 -0.73 0.00
C SER A 9 -10.34 -0.82 1.51
N PHE A 10 -9.22 -1.00 2.21
CA PHE A 10 -9.17 -0.82 3.66
C PHE A 10 -8.03 0.16 3.97
N ARG A 11 -8.35 1.27 4.63
CA ARG A 11 -7.45 2.41 4.82
C ARG A 11 -6.06 2.02 5.35
N ARG A 12 -5.99 1.09 6.31
CA ARG A 12 -4.74 0.70 6.98
C ARG A 12 -4.00 -0.46 6.32
N CYS A 13 -4.59 -1.11 5.31
CA CYS A 13 -3.97 -2.22 4.60
C CYS A 13 -2.82 -1.72 3.70
N PRO A 14 -1.58 -2.22 3.86
CA PRO A 14 -0.46 -1.76 3.04
C PRO A 14 -0.65 -2.04 1.54
N TYR A 15 -1.25 -3.18 1.19
CA TYR A 15 -1.61 -3.49 -0.19
C TYR A 15 -2.62 -2.49 -0.76
N ALA A 16 -3.64 -2.08 0.02
CA ALA A 16 -4.60 -1.10 -0.43
C ALA A 16 -4.01 0.32 -0.47
N ILE A 17 -3.04 0.64 0.38
CA ILE A 17 -2.34 1.93 0.34
C ILE A 17 -1.57 2.08 -0.97
N ARG A 18 -0.76 1.09 -1.38
CA ARG A 18 0.03 1.20 -2.61
C ARG A 18 -0.85 1.30 -3.87
N ALA A 19 -1.98 0.61 -3.91
CA ALA A 19 -2.95 0.75 -5.00
C ALA A 19 -3.55 2.18 -5.05
N ARG A 20 -3.92 2.76 -3.90
CA ARG A 20 -4.42 4.14 -3.83
C ARG A 20 -3.38 5.16 -4.29
N LEU A 21 -2.10 4.97 -3.93
CA LEU A 21 -1.01 5.86 -4.36
C LEU A 21 -0.88 5.89 -5.89
N ALA A 22 -0.90 4.72 -6.54
CA ALA A 22 -0.83 4.65 -8.00
C ALA A 22 -2.07 5.25 -8.68
N LEU A 23 -3.27 5.03 -8.12
CA LEU A 23 -4.50 5.66 -8.62
C LEU A 23 -4.46 7.19 -8.49
N LEU A 24 -3.87 7.72 -7.41
CA LEU A 24 -3.66 9.15 -7.22
C LEU A 24 -2.71 9.73 -8.27
N VAL A 25 -1.53 9.12 -8.44
CA VAL A 25 -0.50 9.60 -9.37
C VAL A 25 -1.00 9.53 -10.81
N SER A 26 -1.69 8.47 -11.18
CA SER A 26 -2.27 8.34 -12.53
C SER A 26 -3.47 9.28 -12.78
N GLY A 27 -3.98 9.96 -11.75
CA GLY A 27 -5.20 10.76 -11.86
C GLY A 27 -6.46 9.92 -12.13
N THR A 28 -6.41 8.60 -11.90
CA THR A 28 -7.54 7.71 -12.13
C THR A 28 -8.64 7.95 -11.11
N ILE A 29 -9.79 8.41 -11.57
CA ILE A 29 -10.96 8.63 -10.72
C ILE A 29 -11.75 7.34 -10.59
N CYS A 30 -12.05 6.91 -9.36
CA CYS A 30 -12.86 5.74 -9.06
C CYS A 30 -13.88 6.02 -7.94
N GLU A 31 -14.88 5.14 -7.79
CA GLU A 31 -15.67 5.04 -6.58
C GLU A 31 -14.86 4.23 -5.55
N ILE A 32 -14.62 4.77 -4.36
CA ILE A 32 -13.96 4.03 -3.29
C ILE A 32 -14.96 3.51 -2.27
N ARG A 33 -14.83 2.23 -1.91
CA ARG A 33 -15.63 1.53 -0.91
C ARG A 33 -14.73 1.08 0.23
N GLU A 34 -14.78 1.77 1.36
CA GLU A 34 -14.02 1.38 2.55
C GLU A 34 -14.63 0.11 3.15
N VAL A 35 -13.83 -0.94 3.25
CA VAL A 35 -14.26 -2.27 3.69
C VAL A 35 -14.05 -2.44 5.19
N GLN A 36 -15.09 -2.85 5.91
CA GLN A 36 -14.94 -3.37 7.27
C GLN A 36 -14.55 -4.85 7.20
N LEU A 37 -13.30 -5.18 7.56
CA LEU A 37 -12.76 -6.55 7.39
C LEU A 37 -13.51 -7.63 8.17
N SER A 38 -14.19 -7.27 9.28
CA SER A 38 -15.03 -8.19 10.07
C SER A 38 -16.43 -8.40 9.49
N ALA A 39 -16.84 -7.56 8.51
CA ALA A 39 -18.15 -7.58 7.87
C ALA A 39 -17.98 -7.18 6.39
N LYS A 40 -17.38 -8.07 5.62
CA LYS A 40 -17.08 -7.81 4.19
C LYS A 40 -18.36 -7.75 3.38
N PRO A 41 -18.51 -6.75 2.48
CA PRO A 41 -19.69 -6.65 1.61
C PRO A 41 -19.82 -7.85 0.68
N ALA A 42 -21.06 -8.27 0.40
CA ALA A 42 -21.35 -9.37 -0.53
C ALA A 42 -20.82 -9.06 -1.94
N GLU A 43 -20.86 -7.81 -2.35
CA GLU A 43 -20.36 -7.33 -3.65
C GLU A 43 -18.83 -7.52 -3.78
N LEU A 44 -18.06 -7.35 -2.72
CA LEU A 44 -16.64 -7.66 -2.71
C LEU A 44 -16.39 -9.15 -2.86
N ILE A 45 -17.16 -9.98 -2.14
CA ILE A 45 -17.04 -11.44 -2.21
C ILE A 45 -17.42 -11.96 -3.60
N ALA A 46 -18.47 -11.39 -4.21
CA ALA A 46 -18.88 -11.73 -5.58
C ALA A 46 -17.83 -11.31 -6.62
N ALA A 47 -17.19 -10.15 -6.45
CA ALA A 47 -16.15 -9.67 -7.35
C ALA A 47 -14.84 -10.46 -7.22
N SER A 48 -14.47 -10.84 -5.99
CA SER A 48 -13.23 -11.59 -5.72
C SER A 48 -13.46 -12.61 -4.61
N PRO A 49 -13.51 -13.92 -4.93
CA PRO A 49 -13.72 -14.98 -3.94
C PRO A 49 -12.68 -15.04 -2.83
N LYS A 50 -11.45 -14.54 -3.08
CA LYS A 50 -10.42 -14.36 -2.03
C LYS A 50 -10.89 -13.38 -0.94
N ALA A 51 -11.82 -12.48 -1.26
CA ALA A 51 -12.36 -11.45 -0.38
C ALA A 51 -11.28 -10.65 0.35
N THR A 52 -10.14 -10.43 -0.29
CA THR A 52 -9.04 -9.58 0.18
C THR A 52 -9.18 -8.17 -0.39
N VAL A 53 -8.44 -7.21 0.16
CA VAL A 53 -8.36 -5.84 -0.36
C VAL A 53 -6.91 -5.48 -0.65
N PRO A 54 -6.65 -4.69 -1.72
CA PRO A 54 -7.62 -4.02 -2.60
C PRO A 54 -8.21 -4.96 -3.68
N VAL A 55 -9.37 -4.58 -4.19
CA VAL A 55 -9.94 -5.12 -5.43
C VAL A 55 -10.46 -3.95 -6.25
N LEU A 56 -10.12 -3.89 -7.54
CA LEU A 56 -10.62 -2.90 -8.48
C LEU A 56 -11.55 -3.58 -9.50
N VAL A 57 -12.80 -3.14 -9.55
CA VAL A 57 -13.79 -3.58 -10.54
C VAL A 57 -13.91 -2.53 -11.60
N LEU A 58 -13.66 -2.87 -12.86
CA LEU A 58 -13.72 -1.95 -13.99
C LEU A 58 -15.17 -1.78 -14.50
N PRO A 59 -15.47 -0.71 -15.27
CA PRO A 59 -16.82 -0.46 -15.78
C PRO A 59 -17.37 -1.58 -16.66
N ASP A 60 -16.50 -2.32 -17.36
CA ASP A 60 -16.85 -3.48 -18.20
C ASP A 60 -17.06 -4.77 -17.41
N GLY A 61 -16.89 -4.73 -16.08
CA GLY A 61 -17.00 -5.87 -15.19
C GLY A 61 -15.69 -6.64 -14.98
N ALA A 62 -14.60 -6.29 -15.64
CA ALA A 62 -13.30 -6.93 -15.39
C ALA A 62 -12.83 -6.61 -13.97
N VAL A 63 -12.13 -7.56 -13.33
CA VAL A 63 -11.69 -7.46 -11.94
C VAL A 63 -10.17 -7.58 -11.85
N ILE A 64 -9.55 -6.64 -11.17
CA ILE A 64 -8.12 -6.66 -10.83
C ILE A 64 -8.01 -6.83 -9.31
N ALA A 65 -7.57 -8.02 -8.86
CA ALA A 65 -7.58 -8.39 -7.44
C ALA A 65 -6.22 -8.27 -6.74
N GLU A 66 -5.13 -8.05 -7.51
CA GLU A 66 -3.79 -7.91 -6.94
C GLU A 66 -3.35 -6.46 -6.95
N SER A 67 -2.79 -5.99 -5.83
CA SER A 67 -2.46 -4.58 -5.67
C SER A 67 -1.37 -4.07 -6.62
N LEU A 68 -0.39 -4.89 -6.97
CA LEU A 68 0.63 -4.54 -7.97
C LEU A 68 0.03 -4.43 -9.37
N ASP A 69 -0.93 -5.28 -9.69
CA ASP A 69 -1.60 -5.23 -11.00
C ASP A 69 -2.52 -3.99 -11.10
N ILE A 70 -3.15 -3.59 -9.98
CA ILE A 70 -3.88 -2.31 -9.91
C ILE A 70 -2.91 -1.14 -10.13
N MET A 71 -1.72 -1.16 -9.51
CA MET A 71 -0.72 -0.11 -9.71
C MET A 71 -0.27 -0.04 -11.18
N ARG A 72 0.09 -1.18 -11.78
CA ARG A 72 0.51 -1.24 -13.19
C ARG A 72 -0.61 -0.83 -14.13
N TRP A 73 -1.83 -1.27 -13.88
CA TRP A 73 -3.00 -0.87 -14.68
C TRP A 73 -3.23 0.64 -14.64
N ALA A 74 -3.18 1.24 -13.46
CA ALA A 74 -3.41 2.67 -13.30
C ALA A 74 -2.32 3.50 -13.98
N LEU A 75 -1.05 3.20 -13.71
CA LEU A 75 0.10 3.90 -14.27
C LEU A 75 0.28 3.60 -15.77
N GLY A 76 -0.07 2.41 -16.25
CA GLY A 76 -0.07 2.11 -17.68
C GLY A 76 -1.07 2.95 -18.50
N ARG A 77 -2.05 3.58 -17.86
CA ARG A 77 -2.97 4.54 -18.48
C ARG A 77 -2.42 5.96 -18.50
N HIS A 78 -1.76 6.37 -17.43
CA HIS A 78 -1.12 7.68 -17.30
C HIS A 78 -0.10 7.64 -16.16
N ASP A 79 1.16 7.87 -16.49
CA ASP A 79 2.30 7.83 -15.56
C ASP A 79 3.13 9.12 -15.69
N PRO A 80 2.61 10.25 -15.16
CA PRO A 80 3.24 11.57 -15.31
C PRO A 80 4.62 11.66 -14.64
N ASP A 81 4.85 10.86 -13.59
CA ASP A 81 6.07 10.87 -12.80
C ASP A 81 7.02 9.71 -13.18
N ASN A 82 6.70 8.96 -14.26
CA ASN A 82 7.49 7.84 -14.79
C ASN A 82 7.79 6.75 -13.74
N TRP A 83 6.83 6.45 -12.87
CA TRP A 83 6.97 5.47 -11.80
C TRP A 83 7.26 4.06 -12.30
N LEU A 84 6.67 3.65 -13.44
CA LEU A 84 6.85 2.31 -14.00
C LEU A 84 8.31 2.02 -14.37
N SER A 85 9.08 3.03 -14.79
CA SER A 85 10.51 2.86 -15.07
C SER A 85 11.36 2.62 -13.82
N LEU A 86 10.80 2.90 -12.64
CA LEU A 86 11.44 2.75 -11.33
C LEU A 86 10.93 1.49 -10.59
N GLU A 87 10.50 0.45 -11.34
CA GLU A 87 10.09 -0.84 -10.78
C GLU A 87 11.29 -1.78 -10.60
N ASP A 88 11.57 -2.18 -9.35
CA ASP A 88 12.51 -3.23 -8.99
C ASP A 88 11.72 -4.44 -8.44
N SER A 89 11.42 -5.38 -9.32
CA SER A 89 10.64 -6.57 -8.98
C SER A 89 11.31 -7.47 -7.93
N SER A 90 12.65 -7.43 -7.81
CA SER A 90 13.40 -8.19 -6.80
C SER A 90 13.18 -7.63 -5.40
N LEU A 91 13.29 -6.30 -5.24
CA LEU A 91 13.00 -5.64 -3.96
C LEU A 91 11.54 -5.82 -3.56
N ILE A 92 10.61 -5.69 -4.50
CA ILE A 92 9.19 -5.89 -4.26
C ILE A 92 8.91 -7.34 -3.86
N GLY A 93 9.56 -8.31 -4.52
CA GLY A 93 9.47 -9.72 -4.16
C GLY A 93 9.98 -10.01 -2.74
N THR A 94 11.09 -9.38 -2.34
CA THR A 94 11.60 -9.46 -0.96
C THR A 94 10.62 -8.86 0.05
N ASN A 95 9.99 -7.73 -0.29
CA ASN A 95 8.98 -7.12 0.57
C ASN A 95 7.71 -7.97 0.70
N ASP A 96 7.17 -8.46 -0.41
CA ASP A 96 5.87 -9.17 -0.43
C ASP A 96 6.02 -10.63 0.07
N GLY A 97 7.19 -11.20 0.02
CA GLY A 97 7.53 -12.53 0.52
C GLY A 97 8.15 -12.48 1.93
N PRO A 98 9.49 -12.53 2.06
CA PRO A 98 10.18 -12.64 3.35
C PRO A 98 9.82 -11.54 4.33
N PHE A 99 9.86 -10.26 3.92
CA PHE A 99 9.56 -9.16 4.83
C PHE A 99 8.12 -9.22 5.34
N LYS A 100 7.17 -9.45 4.45
CA LYS A 100 5.74 -9.59 4.83
C LYS A 100 5.51 -10.78 5.76
N HIS A 101 6.19 -11.90 5.55
CA HIS A 101 6.14 -13.06 6.43
C HIS A 101 6.55 -12.70 7.87
N HIS A 102 7.69 -12.01 8.02
CA HIS A 102 8.18 -11.59 9.32
C HIS A 102 7.32 -10.47 9.94
N LEU A 103 6.89 -9.50 9.15
CA LEU A 103 5.99 -8.44 9.60
C LEU A 103 4.69 -8.99 10.20
N ASP A 104 4.06 -9.99 9.58
CA ASP A 104 2.81 -10.54 10.09
C ASP A 104 3.02 -11.25 11.43
N ARG A 105 4.10 -12.00 11.57
CA ARG A 105 4.42 -12.74 12.79
C ARG A 105 4.88 -11.83 13.92
N TYR A 106 5.59 -10.77 13.57
CA TYR A 106 5.94 -9.72 14.54
C TYR A 106 4.70 -9.00 15.06
N LYS A 107 3.79 -8.62 14.15
CA LYS A 107 2.62 -7.81 14.51
C LYS A 107 1.47 -8.62 15.09
N TYR A 108 1.32 -9.87 14.70
CA TYR A 108 0.22 -10.73 15.09
C TYR A 108 0.71 -12.08 15.64
N PRO A 109 1.60 -12.09 16.67
CA PRO A 109 2.25 -13.31 17.16
C PRO A 109 1.25 -14.39 17.56
N ASN A 110 0.13 -14.00 18.18
CA ASN A 110 -0.91 -14.94 18.62
C ASN A 110 -1.62 -15.67 17.45
N ARG A 111 -1.62 -15.11 16.24
CA ARG A 111 -2.20 -15.76 15.06
C ARG A 111 -1.29 -16.79 14.43
N HIS A 112 0.00 -16.69 14.70
CA HIS A 112 1.04 -17.50 14.07
C HIS A 112 1.79 -18.40 15.04
N ALA A 113 1.43 -18.35 16.33
CA ALA A 113 2.16 -19.04 17.41
C ALA A 113 3.69 -18.82 17.32
N SER A 114 4.11 -17.57 17.09
CA SER A 114 5.49 -17.18 16.78
C SER A 114 6.08 -16.27 17.85
N ASP A 115 7.41 -16.28 17.98
CA ASP A 115 8.14 -15.30 18.78
C ASP A 115 8.23 -13.96 18.00
N PRO A 116 7.59 -12.88 18.48
CA PRO A 116 7.64 -11.59 17.79
C PRO A 116 9.05 -10.99 17.76
N ILE A 117 9.92 -11.32 18.69
CA ILE A 117 11.28 -10.77 18.77
C ILE A 117 12.16 -11.36 17.66
N GLU A 118 12.06 -12.68 17.44
CA GLU A 118 12.75 -13.35 16.33
C GLU A 118 12.33 -12.73 14.98
N HIS A 119 11.03 -12.59 14.76
CA HIS A 119 10.52 -12.04 13.52
C HIS A 119 10.79 -10.54 13.36
N ARG A 120 10.88 -9.79 14.46
CA ARG A 120 11.34 -8.40 14.43
C ARG A 120 12.80 -8.32 13.99
N ALA A 121 13.68 -9.18 14.53
CA ALA A 121 15.09 -9.22 14.15
C ALA A 121 15.28 -9.56 12.66
N ALA A 122 14.61 -10.60 12.18
CA ALA A 122 14.67 -10.98 10.77
C ALA A 122 14.10 -9.89 9.83
N GLY A 123 13.03 -9.20 10.24
CA GLY A 123 12.52 -8.03 9.51
C GLY A 123 13.51 -6.86 9.51
N PHE A 124 14.22 -6.64 10.60
CA PHE A 124 15.26 -5.63 10.69
C PHE A 124 16.43 -5.92 9.73
N ASP A 125 16.87 -7.17 9.59
CA ASP A 125 17.94 -7.54 8.67
C ASP A 125 17.57 -7.21 7.21
N ILE A 126 16.31 -7.38 6.84
CA ILE A 126 15.83 -6.97 5.51
C ILE A 126 15.85 -5.44 5.38
N LEU A 127 15.46 -4.71 6.43
CA LEU A 127 15.53 -3.24 6.44
C LEU A 127 16.97 -2.72 6.37
N ALA A 128 17.95 -3.43 6.91
CA ALA A 128 19.37 -3.09 6.77
C ALA A 128 19.82 -3.13 5.29
N GLY A 129 19.25 -4.01 4.49
CA GLY A 129 19.45 -4.00 3.03
C GLY A 129 18.88 -2.75 2.35
N LEU A 130 17.71 -2.28 2.79
CA LEU A 130 17.14 -1.00 2.31
C LEU A 130 17.97 0.20 2.80
N GLU A 131 18.49 0.13 4.02
CA GLU A 131 19.38 1.16 4.59
C GLU A 131 20.62 1.36 3.73
N ALA A 132 21.29 0.24 3.37
CA ALA A 132 22.46 0.27 2.52
C ALA A 132 22.16 0.88 1.14
N ARG A 133 20.99 0.56 0.55
CA ARG A 133 20.58 1.12 -0.73
C ARG A 133 20.28 2.63 -0.65
N LEU A 134 19.53 3.04 0.37
CA LEU A 134 19.15 4.44 0.61
C LEU A 134 20.32 5.32 1.06
N SER A 135 21.47 4.76 1.42
CA SER A 135 22.67 5.53 1.73
C SER A 135 23.27 6.20 0.47
N SER A 136 22.97 5.68 -0.72
CA SER A 136 23.48 6.17 -2.00
C SER A 136 22.43 6.89 -2.86
N SER A 137 21.14 6.87 -2.47
CA SER A 137 20.07 7.56 -3.21
C SER A 137 18.94 7.99 -2.27
N ILE A 138 18.16 8.98 -2.71
CA ILE A 138 17.07 9.54 -1.91
C ILE A 138 15.91 8.54 -1.79
N ASN A 139 15.63 7.77 -2.86
CA ASN A 139 14.60 6.76 -2.93
C ASN A 139 15.18 5.42 -3.39
N LEU A 140 14.36 4.37 -3.37
CA LEU A 140 14.84 2.99 -3.64
C LEU A 140 15.36 2.76 -5.06
N CYS A 141 14.88 3.52 -6.04
CA CYS A 141 15.28 3.39 -7.44
C CYS A 141 15.74 4.72 -8.05
N GLY A 142 16.32 5.62 -7.25
CA GLY A 142 16.84 6.92 -7.72
C GLY A 142 16.38 8.09 -6.87
N ASP A 143 16.37 9.29 -7.46
CA ASP A 143 16.06 10.51 -6.71
C ASP A 143 14.56 10.79 -6.60
N GLY A 144 13.77 10.40 -7.59
CA GLY A 144 12.31 10.50 -7.57
C GLY A 144 11.65 9.33 -6.83
N MET A 145 10.52 9.62 -6.16
CA MET A 145 9.65 8.55 -5.67
C MET A 145 9.10 7.77 -6.88
N GLY A 146 9.10 6.44 -6.79
CA GLY A 146 8.66 5.60 -7.89
C GLY A 146 7.80 4.43 -7.44
N PHE A 147 7.56 3.53 -8.42
CA PHE A 147 6.75 2.32 -8.23
C PHE A 147 7.24 1.49 -7.03
N THR A 148 8.56 1.25 -6.94
CA THR A 148 9.18 0.46 -5.87
C THR A 148 8.99 1.10 -4.50
N ASP A 149 9.17 2.40 -4.38
CA ASP A 149 8.94 3.12 -3.13
C ASP A 149 7.48 2.98 -2.69
N ALA A 150 6.55 3.29 -3.59
CA ALA A 150 5.10 3.18 -3.32
C ALA A 150 4.67 1.74 -2.97
N ALA A 151 5.32 0.74 -3.57
CA ALA A 151 5.06 -0.66 -3.29
C ALA A 151 5.52 -1.09 -1.90
N ILE A 152 6.62 -0.53 -1.38
CA ILE A 152 7.33 -1.02 -0.19
C ILE A 152 7.04 -0.20 1.06
N PHE A 153 7.06 1.16 1.00
CA PHE A 153 6.98 1.97 2.22
C PHE A 153 5.72 1.74 3.08
N PRO A 154 4.54 1.37 2.54
CA PRO A 154 3.38 1.06 3.38
C PRO A 154 3.60 -0.13 4.33
N PHE A 155 4.44 -1.08 3.94
CA PHE A 155 4.81 -2.24 4.76
C PHE A 155 5.85 -1.88 5.80
N VAL A 156 6.89 -1.11 5.42
CA VAL A 156 7.87 -0.56 6.37
C VAL A 156 7.18 0.32 7.41
N ARG A 157 6.23 1.17 7.00
CA ARG A 157 5.36 1.90 7.92
C ARG A 157 4.62 0.97 8.89
N GLN A 158 4.07 -0.13 8.40
CA GLN A 158 3.34 -1.07 9.25
C GLN A 158 4.26 -1.75 10.26
N PHE A 159 5.47 -2.09 9.84
CA PHE A 159 6.50 -2.66 10.71
C PHE A 159 6.92 -1.67 11.80
N ALA A 160 7.29 -0.45 11.43
CA ALA A 160 7.68 0.62 12.35
C ALA A 160 6.58 0.93 13.39
N ARG A 161 5.31 0.94 12.96
CA ARG A 161 4.17 1.22 13.83
C ARG A 161 3.79 0.09 14.77
N THR A 162 4.38 -1.08 14.66
CA THR A 162 4.18 -2.17 15.62
C THR A 162 4.83 -1.84 16.96
N ASP A 163 6.05 -1.26 16.93
CA ASP A 163 6.76 -0.70 18.07
C ASP A 163 7.62 0.48 17.57
N TRP A 164 7.03 1.67 17.61
CA TRP A 164 7.67 2.87 17.07
C TRP A 164 8.92 3.27 17.88
N ALA A 165 8.88 3.13 19.19
CA ALA A 165 10.01 3.50 20.04
C ALA A 165 11.23 2.60 19.78
N TRP A 166 11.01 1.30 19.61
CA TRP A 166 12.06 0.39 19.23
C TRP A 166 12.61 0.71 17.83
N PHE A 167 11.74 0.93 16.84
CA PHE A 167 12.15 1.25 15.45
C PHE A 167 12.97 2.53 15.39
N ASP A 168 12.56 3.56 16.12
CA ASP A 168 13.26 4.85 16.13
C ASP A 168 14.66 4.77 16.77
N ALA A 169 14.85 3.86 17.71
CA ALA A 169 16.16 3.59 18.33
C ALA A 169 17.13 2.82 17.41
N GLN A 170 16.69 2.26 16.28
CA GLN A 170 17.57 1.45 15.42
C GLN A 170 18.51 2.31 14.57
N PRO A 171 19.70 1.80 14.19
CA PRO A 171 20.66 2.50 13.34
C PRO A 171 20.25 2.45 11.85
N LEU A 172 19.11 3.02 11.51
CA LEU A 172 18.52 3.06 10.18
C LEU A 172 18.20 4.52 9.75
N PRO A 173 19.19 5.43 9.73
CA PRO A 173 18.91 6.85 9.47
C PRO A 173 18.32 7.12 8.09
N HIS A 174 18.78 6.41 7.04
CA HIS A 174 18.28 6.63 5.69
C HIS A 174 16.87 6.05 5.49
N VAL A 175 16.59 4.85 6.00
CA VAL A 175 15.24 4.25 6.00
C VAL A 175 14.26 5.14 6.78
N LYS A 176 14.65 5.66 7.94
CA LYS A 176 13.81 6.57 8.75
C LYS A 176 13.52 7.87 8.00
N SER A 177 14.54 8.47 7.39
CA SER A 177 14.38 9.69 6.59
C SER A 177 13.49 9.46 5.37
N TRP A 178 13.71 8.39 4.62
CA TRP A 178 12.88 7.97 3.48
C TRP A 178 11.44 7.70 3.90
N LEU A 179 11.23 6.94 4.97
CA LEU A 179 9.90 6.67 5.50
C LEU A 179 9.19 7.94 5.93
N HIS A 180 9.88 8.84 6.63
CA HIS A 180 9.32 10.12 7.08
C HIS A 180 8.86 10.98 5.90
N ARG A 181 9.69 11.15 4.86
CA ARG A 181 9.32 11.91 3.65
C ARG A 181 8.06 11.36 3.00
N ASN A 182 7.96 10.04 2.87
CA ASN A 182 6.78 9.42 2.29
C ASN A 182 5.53 9.63 3.16
N LEU A 183 5.66 9.50 4.49
CA LEU A 183 4.54 9.62 5.43
C LEU A 183 4.04 11.06 5.58
N THR A 184 4.88 12.07 5.33
CA THR A 184 4.51 13.49 5.41
C THR A 184 4.17 14.10 4.05
N SER A 185 4.20 13.29 2.98
CA SER A 185 3.88 13.77 1.65
C SER A 185 2.38 14.06 1.48
N PRO A 186 2.01 15.09 0.71
CA PRO A 186 0.61 15.37 0.35
C PRO A 186 -0.06 14.17 -0.35
N LEU A 187 0.70 13.40 -1.13
CA LEU A 187 0.23 12.19 -1.80
C LEU A 187 -0.23 11.12 -0.79
N PHE A 188 0.57 10.89 0.24
CA PHE A 188 0.21 9.93 1.29
C PHE A 188 -0.98 10.41 2.11
N ASP A 189 -1.07 11.70 2.42
CA ASP A 189 -2.21 12.27 3.15
C ASP A 189 -3.52 12.02 2.37
N GLN A 190 -3.53 12.28 1.07
CA GLN A 190 -4.67 11.98 0.21
C GLN A 190 -4.98 10.47 0.17
N ALA A 191 -3.96 9.61 0.05
CA ALA A 191 -4.14 8.16 0.08
C ALA A 191 -4.71 7.66 1.42
N MET A 192 -4.52 8.40 2.50
CA MET A 192 -4.96 8.05 3.86
C MET A 192 -6.24 8.78 4.29
N ALA A 193 -7.01 9.33 3.36
CA ALA A 193 -8.31 9.93 3.63
C ALA A 193 -9.20 8.99 4.48
N ARG A 194 -9.89 9.57 5.46
CA ARG A 194 -10.80 8.82 6.34
C ARG A 194 -12.17 8.71 5.69
N LEU A 195 -12.60 7.47 5.50
CA LEU A 195 -13.89 7.14 4.95
C LEU A 195 -14.69 6.32 5.96
N ASN A 196 -16.01 6.44 5.92
CA ASN A 196 -16.90 5.55 6.65
C ASN A 196 -16.90 4.16 5.98
N PRO A 197 -17.09 3.07 6.75
CA PRO A 197 -17.31 1.76 6.17
C PRO A 197 -18.50 1.79 5.21
N TRP A 198 -18.28 1.33 3.99
CA TRP A 198 -19.29 1.31 2.95
C TRP A 198 -20.35 0.22 3.20
N ARG A 199 -21.60 0.54 2.87
CA ARG A 199 -22.76 -0.37 2.89
C ARG A 199 -23.51 -0.29 1.57
N ALA A 200 -24.15 -1.39 1.18
CA ALA A 200 -25.01 -1.40 0.00
C ALA A 200 -26.08 -0.30 0.10
N GLY A 201 -26.22 0.50 -0.94
CA GLY A 201 -27.14 1.65 -0.97
C GLY A 201 -26.54 2.98 -0.54
N ASP A 202 -25.32 3.00 -0.01
CA ASP A 202 -24.63 4.27 0.28
C ASP A 202 -24.36 5.07 -1.00
N ALA A 203 -24.36 6.39 -0.88
CA ALA A 203 -23.98 7.28 -1.96
C ALA A 203 -22.51 7.01 -2.37
N PRO A 204 -22.19 7.02 -3.69
CA PRO A 204 -20.84 6.82 -4.18
C PRO A 204 -19.85 7.86 -3.62
N VAL A 205 -18.72 7.40 -3.13
CA VAL A 205 -17.60 8.26 -2.69
C VAL A 205 -16.55 8.28 -3.78
N THR A 206 -16.27 9.47 -4.32
CA THR A 206 -15.24 9.64 -5.37
C THR A 206 -13.83 9.66 -4.75
N PHE A 207 -12.90 8.93 -5.37
CA PHE A 207 -11.48 8.94 -5.04
C PHE A 207 -10.65 9.12 -6.32
N PRO A 208 -9.66 10.03 -6.33
CA PRO A 208 -9.42 11.06 -5.33
C PRO A 208 -10.66 11.91 -5.06
N ALA A 209 -10.78 12.44 -3.84
CA ALA A 209 -11.79 13.46 -3.60
C ALA A 209 -11.59 14.60 -4.60
N ALA A 210 -12.67 15.10 -5.20
CA ALA A 210 -12.58 16.28 -6.07
C ALA A 210 -11.85 17.38 -5.28
N GLY A 211 -10.70 17.84 -5.82
CA GLY A 211 -9.93 18.89 -5.19
C GLY A 211 -10.84 20.07 -4.88
N LYS A 212 -10.75 20.62 -3.69
CA LYS A 212 -11.21 21.98 -3.46
C LYS A 212 -10.31 22.85 -4.34
N ALA A 213 -10.89 23.34 -5.44
CA ALA A 213 -10.28 24.35 -6.28
C ALA A 213 -9.84 25.55 -5.44
#